data_5f040d0537e62b7797e57647e6cca946
#
_entry.id   5f040d0537e62b7797e57647e6cca946
#
_cell.length_a   1.000
_cell.length_b   1.000
_cell.length_c   1.000
_cell.angle_alpha   90.00
_cell.angle_beta   90.00
_cell.angle_gamma   90.00
#
_symmetry.space_group_name_H-M   'P 1'
#
loop_
_entity.id
_entity.type
_entity.pdbx_description
1 polymer ?
#
loop_
_entity_poly.entity_id
_entity_poly.type
_entity_poly.pdbx_seq_one_letter_code
_entity_poly.pdbx_strand_id
1 'polypeptide(L)'
;MLIKNSVFLITGGASGLGAATARMAAENGGKVVIADMQEDAGGKLAQELGGRFAKCDVTSEADGKAAVALALKEFGGLQVLVNCAGIAIAERTIGKEAPHDLGRFTRVVTVNLIGSFNMIRLAADAMAKAGPNAAGERGVIVNTASVAAYDGQIGQAAYAASKGGVVGMTLPIARDLSRNGIRVCTIAPGIFETPMLLGLPKEAQDSLGKQVPFPSRLGRPAEYAQLARAIIENEMLNGETIRLDGAIRMAPK
;
A
#
# COMPACT_ATOMS: atom_id res chain seq x y z
N MET A 1 -2.78 -13.27 -12.44
CA MET A 1 -1.49 -12.69 -12.93
C MET A 1 -0.32 -13.48 -12.39
N LEU A 2 0.68 -13.82 -13.19
CA LEU A 2 1.91 -14.43 -12.68
C LEU A 2 2.90 -13.34 -12.28
N ILE A 3 3.65 -13.54 -11.18
CA ILE A 3 4.68 -12.59 -10.73
C ILE A 3 5.86 -12.56 -11.70
N LYS A 4 6.29 -13.73 -12.15
CA LYS A 4 7.42 -13.87 -13.08
C LYS A 4 7.21 -13.03 -14.33
N ASN A 5 8.18 -12.17 -14.64
CA ASN A 5 8.19 -11.21 -15.73
C ASN A 5 7.18 -10.06 -15.64
N SER A 6 6.32 -10.00 -14.60
CA SER A 6 5.46 -8.84 -14.36
C SER A 6 6.27 -7.66 -13.83
N VAL A 7 5.88 -6.45 -14.23
CA VAL A 7 6.47 -5.19 -13.77
C VAL A 7 5.62 -4.61 -12.65
N PHE A 8 6.28 -4.36 -11.52
CA PHE A 8 5.69 -3.82 -10.30
C PHE A 8 6.07 -2.36 -10.12
N LEU A 9 5.11 -1.53 -9.81
CA LEU A 9 5.30 -0.19 -9.25
C LEU A 9 4.82 -0.21 -7.80
N ILE A 10 5.72 0.07 -6.84
CA ILE A 10 5.43 -0.03 -5.41
C ILE A 10 5.67 1.31 -4.77
N THR A 11 4.60 1.99 -4.33
CA THR A 11 4.70 3.25 -3.58
C THR A 11 4.98 2.98 -2.10
N GLY A 12 5.75 3.86 -1.45
CA GLY A 12 6.26 3.57 -0.10
C GLY A 12 7.18 2.35 -0.08
N GLY A 13 7.83 2.08 -1.21
CA GLY A 13 8.59 0.86 -1.45
C GLY A 13 9.95 0.81 -0.79
N ALA A 14 10.44 1.91 -0.21
CA ALA A 14 11.77 1.98 0.42
C ALA A 14 11.84 1.28 1.79
N SER A 15 10.71 1.01 2.43
CA SER A 15 10.69 0.45 3.79
C SER A 15 9.44 -0.40 4.08
N GLY A 16 9.43 -1.09 5.22
CA GLY A 16 8.26 -1.78 5.79
C GLY A 16 7.56 -2.73 4.82
N LEU A 17 6.24 -2.55 4.69
CA LEU A 17 5.38 -3.43 3.87
C LEU A 17 5.72 -3.35 2.39
N GLY A 18 6.02 -2.13 1.89
CA GLY A 18 6.41 -1.90 0.50
C GLY A 18 7.74 -2.58 0.15
N ALA A 19 8.75 -2.44 0.99
CA ALA A 19 10.05 -3.09 0.79
C ALA A 19 9.94 -4.62 0.82
N ALA A 20 9.15 -5.19 1.74
CA ALA A 20 8.90 -6.63 1.77
C ALA A 20 8.19 -7.12 0.49
N THR A 21 7.23 -6.33 -0.02
CA THR A 21 6.56 -6.64 -1.29
C THR A 21 7.52 -6.55 -2.48
N ALA A 22 8.43 -5.57 -2.49
CA ALA A 22 9.44 -5.43 -3.53
C ALA A 22 10.39 -6.64 -3.55
N ARG A 23 10.85 -7.10 -2.38
CA ARG A 23 11.67 -8.31 -2.26
C ARG A 23 10.93 -9.54 -2.76
N MET A 24 9.71 -9.76 -2.29
CA MET A 24 8.86 -10.86 -2.74
C MET A 24 8.69 -10.87 -4.26
N ALA A 25 8.43 -9.71 -4.88
CA ALA A 25 8.28 -9.62 -6.32
C ALA A 25 9.58 -9.99 -7.05
N ALA A 26 10.73 -9.43 -6.64
CA ALA A 26 12.03 -9.71 -7.25
C ALA A 26 12.46 -11.18 -7.09
N GLU A 27 12.31 -11.76 -5.90
CA GLU A 27 12.62 -13.16 -5.60
C GLU A 27 11.80 -14.15 -6.45
N ASN A 28 10.61 -13.73 -6.91
CA ASN A 28 9.75 -14.53 -7.79
C ASN A 28 9.87 -14.14 -9.27
N GLY A 29 10.92 -13.41 -9.64
CA GLY A 29 11.23 -13.06 -11.03
C GLY A 29 10.42 -11.88 -11.59
N GLY A 30 9.79 -11.08 -10.73
CA GLY A 30 9.18 -9.81 -11.09
C GLY A 30 10.23 -8.70 -11.26
N LYS A 31 9.88 -7.67 -12.02
CA LYS A 31 10.68 -6.47 -12.21
C LYS A 31 10.10 -5.35 -11.37
N VAL A 32 10.92 -4.61 -10.63
CA VAL A 32 10.43 -3.71 -9.58
C VAL A 32 10.84 -2.27 -9.85
N VAL A 33 9.88 -1.36 -9.77
CA VAL A 33 10.09 0.08 -9.61
C VAL A 33 9.67 0.47 -8.18
N ILE A 34 10.61 0.94 -7.39
CA ILE A 34 10.37 1.48 -6.05
C ILE A 34 10.08 2.97 -6.18
N ALA A 35 8.90 3.40 -5.78
CA ALA A 35 8.49 4.80 -5.73
C ALA A 35 8.40 5.26 -4.28
N ASP A 36 9.28 6.18 -3.88
CA ASP A 36 9.35 6.65 -2.49
C ASP A 36 9.96 8.05 -2.43
N MET A 37 9.72 8.75 -1.31
CA MET A 37 10.38 10.02 -1.00
C MET A 37 11.81 9.82 -0.47
N GLN A 38 12.14 8.64 0.07
CA GLN A 38 13.41 8.32 0.69
C GLN A 38 14.42 7.82 -0.36
N GLU A 39 15.15 8.76 -0.97
CA GLU A 39 16.06 8.50 -2.10
C GLU A 39 17.15 7.48 -1.76
N ASP A 40 17.84 7.66 -0.62
CA ASP A 40 18.95 6.79 -0.23
C ASP A 40 18.49 5.35 0.04
N ALA A 41 17.42 5.17 0.82
CA ALA A 41 16.91 3.86 1.17
C ALA A 41 16.28 3.17 -0.05
N GLY A 42 15.46 3.90 -0.82
CA GLY A 42 14.81 3.37 -2.00
C GLY A 42 15.80 3.04 -3.12
N GLY A 43 16.79 3.90 -3.35
CA GLY A 43 17.85 3.68 -4.34
C GLY A 43 18.69 2.45 -4.03
N LYS A 44 19.12 2.29 -2.77
CA LYS A 44 19.88 1.10 -2.31
C LYS A 44 19.07 -0.19 -2.49
N LEU A 45 17.79 -0.18 -2.08
CA LEU A 45 16.95 -1.35 -2.23
C LEU A 45 16.67 -1.66 -3.72
N ALA A 46 16.43 -0.66 -4.55
CA ALA A 46 16.25 -0.85 -5.98
C ALA A 46 17.49 -1.49 -6.62
N GLN A 47 18.68 -1.01 -6.28
CA GLN A 47 19.94 -1.58 -6.75
C GLN A 47 20.12 -3.04 -6.30
N GLU A 48 19.86 -3.34 -5.02
CA GLU A 48 19.91 -4.69 -4.45
C GLU A 48 19.02 -5.67 -5.23
N LEU A 49 17.82 -5.21 -5.62
CA LEU A 49 16.83 -6.05 -6.30
C LEU A 49 16.97 -6.05 -7.83
N GLY A 50 17.98 -5.39 -8.40
CA GLY A 50 18.09 -5.20 -9.84
C GLY A 50 16.94 -4.39 -10.47
N GLY A 51 16.23 -3.64 -9.62
CA GLY A 51 15.10 -2.80 -9.98
C GLY A 51 15.46 -1.36 -10.36
N ARG A 52 14.47 -0.47 -10.29
CA ARG A 52 14.65 0.98 -10.50
C ARG A 52 14.02 1.75 -9.35
N PHE A 53 14.55 2.93 -9.11
CA PHE A 53 14.01 3.86 -8.12
C PHE A 53 13.44 5.11 -8.80
N ALA A 54 12.28 5.55 -8.34
CA ALA A 54 11.67 6.83 -8.68
C ALA A 54 11.43 7.62 -7.39
N LYS A 55 12.02 8.81 -7.26
CA LYS A 55 11.58 9.75 -6.23
C LYS A 55 10.15 10.15 -6.53
N CYS A 56 9.23 9.91 -5.60
CA CYS A 56 7.82 10.09 -5.85
C CYS A 56 7.06 10.54 -4.61
N ASP A 57 6.54 11.75 -4.65
CA ASP A 57 5.42 12.18 -3.81
C ASP A 57 4.13 11.70 -4.49
N VAL A 58 3.41 10.78 -3.86
CA VAL A 58 2.16 10.23 -4.41
C VAL A 58 1.07 11.28 -4.62
N THR A 59 1.16 12.43 -3.94
CA THR A 59 0.24 13.56 -4.11
C THR A 59 0.54 14.41 -5.34
N SER A 60 1.74 14.27 -5.91
CA SER A 60 2.17 14.95 -7.13
C SER A 60 1.80 14.14 -8.37
N GLU A 61 0.97 14.73 -9.23
CA GLU A 61 0.66 14.10 -10.53
C GLU A 61 1.89 13.92 -11.41
N ALA A 62 2.81 14.89 -11.37
CA ALA A 62 4.04 14.85 -12.17
C ALA A 62 4.94 13.69 -11.73
N ASP A 63 5.12 13.49 -10.43
CA ASP A 63 5.95 12.41 -9.90
C ASP A 63 5.32 11.05 -10.20
N GLY A 64 3.99 10.92 -10.02
CA GLY A 64 3.26 9.70 -10.36
C GLY A 64 3.41 9.34 -11.85
N LYS A 65 3.27 10.33 -12.76
CA LYS A 65 3.52 10.13 -14.20
C LYS A 65 4.96 9.71 -14.48
N ALA A 66 5.94 10.33 -13.82
CA ALA A 66 7.35 9.97 -13.98
C ALA A 66 7.64 8.54 -13.52
N ALA A 67 7.06 8.10 -12.38
CA ALA A 67 7.21 6.74 -11.87
C ALA A 67 6.61 5.69 -12.81
N VAL A 68 5.41 5.95 -13.35
CA VAL A 68 4.79 5.07 -14.37
C VAL A 68 5.62 5.06 -15.65
N ALA A 69 6.06 6.21 -16.15
CA ALA A 69 6.89 6.31 -17.36
C ALA A 69 8.21 5.56 -17.19
N LEU A 70 8.81 5.58 -16.00
CA LEU A 70 10.03 4.83 -15.69
C LEU A 70 9.79 3.32 -15.84
N ALA A 71 8.67 2.78 -15.33
CA ALA A 71 8.32 1.38 -15.47
C ALA A 71 8.18 0.98 -16.95
N LEU A 72 7.47 1.78 -17.72
CA LEU A 72 7.27 1.55 -19.14
C LEU A 72 8.58 1.60 -19.91
N LYS A 73 9.44 2.59 -19.65
CA LYS A 73 10.72 2.80 -20.32
C LYS A 73 11.72 1.69 -20.03
N GLU A 74 11.89 1.34 -18.76
CA GLU A 74 12.95 0.42 -18.31
C GLU A 74 12.57 -1.05 -18.49
N PHE A 75 11.27 -1.37 -18.40
CA PHE A 75 10.80 -2.75 -18.37
C PHE A 75 9.75 -3.08 -19.43
N GLY A 76 9.31 -2.09 -20.21
CA GLY A 76 8.38 -2.30 -21.32
C GLY A 76 6.92 -2.49 -20.93
N GLY A 77 6.55 -2.26 -19.66
CA GLY A 77 5.16 -2.44 -19.21
C GLY A 77 4.95 -2.10 -17.74
N LEU A 78 3.71 -2.22 -17.29
CA LEU A 78 3.30 -2.12 -15.90
C LEU A 78 2.11 -3.05 -15.68
N GLN A 79 2.25 -4.09 -14.85
CA GLN A 79 1.21 -5.08 -14.59
C GLN A 79 0.69 -5.01 -13.14
N VAL A 80 1.51 -4.56 -12.19
CA VAL A 80 1.13 -4.55 -10.77
C VAL A 80 1.43 -3.20 -10.15
N LEU A 81 0.42 -2.58 -9.53
CA LEU A 81 0.60 -1.45 -8.62
C LEU A 81 0.35 -1.91 -7.19
N VAL A 82 1.28 -1.61 -6.27
CA VAL A 82 1.06 -1.80 -4.83
C VAL A 82 1.21 -0.48 -4.11
N ASN A 83 0.13 0.03 -3.55
CA ASN A 83 0.08 1.28 -2.82
C ASN A 83 0.37 1.05 -1.33
N CYS A 84 1.63 1.26 -0.91
CA CYS A 84 2.06 1.20 0.49
C CYS A 84 2.43 2.58 1.07
N ALA A 85 2.52 3.63 0.25
CA ALA A 85 2.79 4.98 0.75
C ALA A 85 1.67 5.46 1.69
N GLY A 86 2.06 6.01 2.82
CA GLY A 86 1.11 6.53 3.80
C GLY A 86 1.78 7.10 5.04
N ILE A 87 1.06 7.97 5.72
CA ILE A 87 1.46 8.60 6.97
C ILE A 87 0.38 8.44 8.03
N ALA A 88 0.76 8.49 9.30
CA ALA A 88 -0.15 8.56 10.43
C ALA A 88 0.20 9.75 11.30
N ILE A 89 -0.79 10.56 11.64
CA ILE A 89 -0.68 11.64 12.61
C ILE A 89 -1.78 11.40 13.64
N ALA A 90 -1.40 11.19 14.90
CA ALA A 90 -2.34 11.01 15.99
C ALA A 90 -2.65 12.37 16.64
N GLU A 91 -3.90 12.80 16.52
CA GLU A 91 -4.37 14.04 17.14
C GLU A 91 -5.86 13.94 17.47
N ARG A 92 -6.23 14.32 18.69
CA ARG A 92 -7.62 14.27 19.16
C ARG A 92 -8.45 15.38 18.49
N THR A 93 -9.72 15.13 18.24
CA THR A 93 -10.67 16.15 17.72
C THR A 93 -10.71 17.39 18.59
N ILE A 94 -10.63 17.21 19.93
CA ILE A 94 -10.45 18.30 20.89
C ILE A 94 -9.15 17.99 21.65
N GLY A 95 -8.13 18.83 21.43
CA GLY A 95 -6.85 18.80 22.13
C GLY A 95 -6.95 19.52 23.50
N LYS A 96 -5.81 19.63 24.20
CA LYS A 96 -5.74 20.35 25.46
C LYS A 96 -5.81 21.87 25.29
N GLU A 97 -5.23 22.38 24.21
CA GLU A 97 -5.06 23.83 23.96
C GLU A 97 -5.88 24.32 22.77
N ALA A 98 -6.13 23.44 21.81
CA ALA A 98 -6.80 23.78 20.55
C ALA A 98 -7.57 22.57 19.97
N PRO A 99 -8.55 22.80 19.07
CA PRO A 99 -9.13 21.72 18.27
C PRO A 99 -8.07 21.14 17.32
N HIS A 100 -8.36 19.94 16.78
CA HIS A 100 -7.52 19.26 15.77
C HIS A 100 -7.12 20.21 14.65
N ASP A 101 -5.85 20.27 14.33
CA ASP A 101 -5.35 21.07 13.21
C ASP A 101 -5.86 20.54 11.87
N LEU A 102 -6.64 21.36 11.16
CA LEU A 102 -7.25 20.97 9.90
C LEU A 102 -6.19 20.70 8.80
N GLY A 103 -5.04 21.38 8.85
CA GLY A 103 -3.94 21.14 7.91
C GLY A 103 -3.33 19.74 8.10
N ARG A 104 -3.17 19.28 9.35
CA ARG A 104 -2.71 17.92 9.65
C ARG A 104 -3.73 16.87 9.21
N PHE A 105 -5.01 17.11 9.45
CA PHE A 105 -6.08 16.23 8.95
C PHE A 105 -6.02 16.12 7.41
N THR A 106 -6.00 17.26 6.73
CA THR A 106 -5.93 17.36 5.27
C THR A 106 -4.69 16.63 4.73
N ARG A 107 -3.52 16.83 5.36
CA ARG A 107 -2.28 16.17 4.95
C ARG A 107 -2.40 14.64 4.98
N VAL A 108 -2.97 14.06 6.05
CA VAL A 108 -3.16 12.61 6.16
C VAL A 108 -4.10 12.10 5.07
N VAL A 109 -5.23 12.77 4.85
CA VAL A 109 -6.20 12.39 3.80
C VAL A 109 -5.57 12.54 2.41
N THR A 110 -4.84 13.62 2.16
CA THR A 110 -4.20 13.88 0.86
C THR A 110 -3.17 12.79 0.53
N VAL A 111 -2.28 12.46 1.46
CA VAL A 111 -1.26 11.42 1.19
C VAL A 111 -1.90 10.04 1.07
N ASN A 112 -2.70 9.63 2.05
CA ASN A 112 -3.15 8.24 2.14
C ASN A 112 -4.27 7.90 1.14
N LEU A 113 -5.20 8.81 0.92
CA LEU A 113 -6.37 8.56 0.07
C LEU A 113 -6.21 9.16 -1.32
N ILE A 114 -5.97 10.47 -1.41
CA ILE A 114 -5.85 11.15 -2.72
C ILE A 114 -4.59 10.66 -3.44
N GLY A 115 -3.47 10.51 -2.74
CA GLY A 115 -2.23 9.97 -3.30
C GLY A 115 -2.40 8.54 -3.82
N SER A 116 -3.07 7.65 -3.07
CA SER A 116 -3.38 6.31 -3.55
C SER A 116 -4.24 6.35 -4.81
N PHE A 117 -5.30 7.16 -4.84
CA PHE A 117 -6.14 7.32 -6.03
C PHE A 117 -5.37 7.90 -7.23
N ASN A 118 -4.47 8.87 -6.99
CA ASN A 118 -3.60 9.42 -8.03
C ASN A 118 -2.76 8.33 -8.68
N MET A 119 -2.12 7.47 -7.90
CA MET A 119 -1.32 6.36 -8.43
C MET A 119 -2.18 5.30 -9.13
N ILE A 120 -3.37 4.99 -8.59
CA ILE A 120 -4.33 4.06 -9.22
C ILE A 120 -4.70 4.52 -10.63
N ARG A 121 -5.17 5.77 -10.80
CA ARG A 121 -5.63 6.27 -12.10
C ARG A 121 -4.52 6.30 -13.14
N LEU A 122 -3.28 6.66 -12.74
CA LEU A 122 -2.13 6.72 -13.64
C LEU A 122 -1.64 5.33 -14.05
N ALA A 123 -1.57 4.40 -13.10
CA ALA A 123 -1.18 3.02 -13.39
C ALA A 123 -2.26 2.30 -14.22
N ALA A 124 -3.54 2.48 -13.89
CA ALA A 124 -4.65 1.87 -14.64
C ALA A 124 -4.70 2.34 -16.10
N ASP A 125 -4.43 3.63 -16.37
CA ASP A 125 -4.34 4.15 -17.75
C ASP A 125 -3.21 3.47 -18.53
N ALA A 126 -2.05 3.25 -17.91
CA ALA A 126 -0.94 2.54 -18.53
C ALA A 126 -1.25 1.04 -18.75
N MET A 127 -1.83 0.38 -17.74
CA MET A 127 -2.23 -1.03 -17.82
C MET A 127 -3.29 -1.26 -18.90
N ALA A 128 -4.29 -0.37 -19.03
CA ALA A 128 -5.36 -0.50 -20.00
C ALA A 128 -4.88 -0.44 -21.45
N LYS A 129 -3.75 0.22 -21.72
CA LYS A 129 -3.12 0.33 -23.03
C LYS A 129 -2.26 -0.89 -23.40
N ALA A 130 -1.95 -1.75 -22.43
CA ALA A 130 -1.16 -2.96 -22.66
C ALA A 130 -2.02 -4.10 -23.22
N GLY A 131 -1.38 -5.07 -23.88
CA GLY A 131 -2.04 -6.32 -24.26
C GLY A 131 -2.42 -7.16 -23.03
N PRO A 132 -3.57 -7.86 -23.06
CA PRO A 132 -3.95 -8.77 -21.98
C PRO A 132 -3.09 -10.04 -21.98
N ASN A 133 -2.97 -10.69 -20.81
CA ASN A 133 -2.44 -12.05 -20.74
C ASN A 133 -3.46 -13.10 -21.23
N ALA A 134 -3.11 -14.38 -21.16
CA ALA A 134 -3.97 -15.49 -21.62
C ALA A 134 -5.34 -15.57 -20.90
N ALA A 135 -5.43 -15.02 -19.67
CA ALA A 135 -6.68 -14.93 -18.89
C ALA A 135 -7.48 -13.64 -19.18
N GLY A 136 -7.02 -12.79 -20.10
CA GLY A 136 -7.66 -11.50 -20.38
C GLY A 136 -7.28 -10.39 -19.41
N GLU A 137 -6.36 -10.64 -18.49
CA GLU A 137 -5.95 -9.72 -17.43
C GLU A 137 -4.81 -8.80 -17.91
N ARG A 138 -4.94 -7.49 -17.65
CA ARG A 138 -3.93 -6.47 -17.97
C ARG A 138 -3.21 -5.96 -16.73
N GLY A 139 -3.81 -6.05 -15.56
CA GLY A 139 -3.19 -5.57 -14.36
C GLY A 139 -3.89 -5.92 -13.06
N VAL A 140 -3.15 -5.74 -11.96
CA VAL A 140 -3.64 -5.90 -10.59
C VAL A 140 -3.18 -4.71 -9.75
N ILE A 141 -4.10 -4.15 -8.99
CA ILE A 141 -3.85 -3.06 -8.04
C ILE A 141 -4.11 -3.59 -6.63
N VAL A 142 -3.12 -3.47 -5.75
CA VAL A 142 -3.23 -3.81 -4.34
C VAL A 142 -3.03 -2.55 -3.51
N ASN A 143 -4.07 -2.16 -2.77
CA ASN A 143 -4.01 -1.00 -1.88
C ASN A 143 -3.77 -1.41 -0.44
N THR A 144 -3.18 -0.52 0.36
CA THR A 144 -2.97 -0.69 1.79
C THR A 144 -3.92 0.21 2.57
N ALA A 145 -4.96 -0.38 3.16
CA ALA A 145 -5.80 0.27 4.16
C ALA A 145 -5.19 0.11 5.56
N SER A 146 -5.99 -0.15 6.56
CA SER A 146 -5.63 -0.48 7.95
C SER A 146 -6.88 -1.01 8.65
N VAL A 147 -6.69 -1.79 9.72
CA VAL A 147 -7.78 -2.08 10.66
C VAL A 147 -8.38 -0.82 11.29
N ALA A 148 -7.63 0.29 11.33
CA ALA A 148 -8.12 1.59 11.76
C ALA A 148 -9.28 2.14 10.89
N ALA A 149 -9.48 1.60 9.69
CA ALA A 149 -10.66 1.89 8.87
C ALA A 149 -11.97 1.41 9.53
N TYR A 150 -11.87 0.43 10.41
CA TYR A 150 -12.99 -0.22 11.11
C TYR A 150 -12.97 0.05 12.62
N ASP A 151 -11.81 -0.07 13.22
CA ASP A 151 -11.61 -0.05 14.67
C ASP A 151 -10.68 1.13 15.06
N GLY A 152 -10.94 2.34 14.54
CA GLY A 152 -10.12 3.53 14.79
C GLY A 152 -10.04 3.90 16.28
N GLN A 153 -8.83 4.22 16.75
CA GLN A 153 -8.54 4.59 18.13
C GLN A 153 -8.66 6.10 18.37
N ILE A 154 -8.65 6.49 19.62
CA ILE A 154 -8.61 7.91 20.05
C ILE A 154 -7.41 8.60 19.38
N GLY A 155 -7.68 9.73 18.71
CA GLY A 155 -6.67 10.49 17.98
C GLY A 155 -6.45 10.04 16.54
N GLN A 156 -7.13 9.02 16.04
CA GLN A 156 -6.95 8.49 14.69
C GLN A 156 -8.00 8.97 13.67
N ALA A 157 -8.77 10.04 13.96
CA ALA A 157 -9.86 10.47 13.08
C ALA A 157 -9.40 10.67 11.61
N ALA A 158 -8.30 11.40 11.38
CA ALA A 158 -7.76 11.63 10.04
C ALA A 158 -7.27 10.32 9.38
N TYR A 159 -6.55 9.51 10.14
CA TYR A 159 -6.01 8.24 9.66
C TYR A 159 -7.14 7.25 9.33
N ALA A 160 -8.08 7.06 10.24
CA ALA A 160 -9.24 6.20 10.05
C ALA A 160 -10.10 6.64 8.85
N ALA A 161 -10.36 7.95 8.70
CA ALA A 161 -11.07 8.51 7.56
C ALA A 161 -10.33 8.21 6.24
N SER A 162 -9.01 8.43 6.20
CA SER A 162 -8.22 8.16 5.01
C SER A 162 -8.23 6.67 4.61
N LYS A 163 -8.08 5.78 5.59
CA LYS A 163 -8.05 4.32 5.35
C LYS A 163 -9.46 3.76 5.09
N GLY A 164 -10.50 4.33 5.71
CA GLY A 164 -11.89 4.07 5.37
C GLY A 164 -12.23 4.48 3.94
N GLY A 165 -11.69 5.61 3.47
CA GLY A 165 -11.80 6.03 2.08
C GLY A 165 -11.13 5.05 1.11
N VAL A 166 -9.96 4.52 1.43
CA VAL A 166 -9.28 3.48 0.61
C VAL A 166 -10.14 2.22 0.53
N VAL A 167 -10.75 1.78 1.64
CA VAL A 167 -11.70 0.65 1.65
C VAL A 167 -12.92 0.97 0.77
N GLY A 168 -13.53 2.15 0.95
CA GLY A 168 -14.73 2.56 0.22
C GLY A 168 -14.53 2.68 -1.28
N MET A 169 -13.34 3.09 -1.76
CA MET A 169 -13.06 3.20 -3.19
C MET A 169 -12.67 1.87 -3.86
N THR A 170 -12.40 0.80 -3.10
CA THR A 170 -11.92 -0.48 -3.65
C THR A 170 -12.90 -1.11 -4.63
N LEU A 171 -14.14 -1.34 -4.20
CA LEU A 171 -15.15 -1.99 -5.03
C LEU A 171 -15.58 -1.14 -6.25
N PRO A 172 -15.87 0.16 -6.12
CA PRO A 172 -16.23 0.97 -7.31
C PRO A 172 -15.10 1.01 -8.34
N ILE A 173 -13.84 1.17 -7.93
CA ILE A 173 -12.72 1.15 -8.89
C ILE A 173 -12.55 -0.23 -9.55
N ALA A 174 -12.71 -1.32 -8.79
CA ALA A 174 -12.68 -2.67 -9.36
C ALA A 174 -13.77 -2.86 -10.45
N ARG A 175 -14.96 -2.29 -10.23
CA ARG A 175 -16.05 -2.30 -11.21
C ARG A 175 -15.76 -1.43 -12.42
N ASP A 176 -15.24 -0.22 -12.22
CA ASP A 176 -14.86 0.70 -13.30
C ASP A 176 -13.83 0.07 -14.23
N LEU A 177 -12.84 -0.62 -13.67
CA LEU A 177 -11.71 -1.19 -14.38
C LEU A 177 -11.96 -2.62 -14.91
N SER A 178 -13.09 -3.23 -14.60
CA SER A 178 -13.39 -4.61 -14.99
C SER A 178 -13.34 -4.84 -16.49
N ARG A 179 -13.88 -3.91 -17.29
CA ARG A 179 -13.82 -3.97 -18.76
C ARG A 179 -12.41 -3.84 -19.34
N ASN A 180 -11.48 -3.29 -18.54
CA ASN A 180 -10.08 -3.16 -18.90
C ASN A 180 -9.26 -4.39 -18.50
N GLY A 181 -9.85 -5.39 -17.85
CA GLY A 181 -9.12 -6.56 -17.35
C GLY A 181 -8.15 -6.20 -16.21
N ILE A 182 -8.51 -5.23 -15.36
CA ILE A 182 -7.69 -4.80 -14.22
C ILE A 182 -8.46 -5.09 -12.94
N ARG A 183 -7.83 -5.84 -12.03
CA ARG A 183 -8.39 -6.14 -10.70
C ARG A 183 -7.88 -5.16 -9.64
N VAL A 184 -8.71 -4.93 -8.63
CA VAL A 184 -8.37 -4.06 -7.49
C VAL A 184 -8.76 -4.75 -6.20
N CYS A 185 -7.80 -4.95 -5.32
CA CYS A 185 -8.04 -5.43 -3.96
C CYS A 185 -7.33 -4.54 -2.95
N THR A 186 -7.78 -4.61 -1.71
CA THR A 186 -7.19 -3.87 -0.60
C THR A 186 -6.84 -4.82 0.53
N ILE A 187 -5.65 -4.65 1.12
CA ILE A 187 -5.28 -5.30 2.37
C ILE A 187 -5.47 -4.28 3.50
N ALA A 188 -6.11 -4.70 4.59
CA ALA A 188 -6.23 -3.92 5.81
C ALA A 188 -5.37 -4.59 6.91
N PRO A 189 -4.08 -4.19 7.04
CA PRO A 189 -3.20 -4.74 8.06
C PRO A 189 -3.63 -4.35 9.47
N GLY A 190 -3.36 -5.24 10.42
CA GLY A 190 -3.36 -4.95 11.84
C GLY A 190 -2.06 -4.24 12.27
N ILE A 191 -1.49 -4.68 13.38
CA ILE A 191 -0.26 -4.10 13.93
C ILE A 191 0.94 -4.87 13.39
N PHE A 192 1.75 -4.22 12.53
CA PHE A 192 2.88 -4.82 11.83
C PHE A 192 4.22 -4.17 12.23
N GLU A 193 5.30 -4.94 12.15
CA GLU A 193 6.68 -4.48 12.30
C GLU A 193 7.04 -3.52 11.16
N THR A 194 6.73 -2.25 11.32
CA THR A 194 7.08 -1.18 10.37
C THR A 194 8.05 -0.20 11.04
N PRO A 195 8.81 0.60 10.29
CA PRO A 195 9.70 1.59 10.89
C PRO A 195 9.02 2.51 11.90
N MET A 196 7.77 2.87 11.67
CA MET A 196 6.97 3.68 12.60
C MET A 196 6.77 2.98 13.95
N LEU A 197 6.49 1.68 13.95
CA LEU A 197 6.25 0.90 15.16
C LEU A 197 7.56 0.50 15.85
N LEU A 198 8.57 0.16 15.06
CA LEU A 198 9.91 -0.20 15.58
C LEU A 198 10.64 0.98 16.24
N GLY A 199 10.21 2.22 15.97
CA GLY A 199 10.65 3.42 16.69
C GLY A 199 10.12 3.54 18.12
N LEU A 200 9.15 2.72 18.54
CA LEU A 200 8.63 2.68 19.90
C LEU A 200 9.56 1.88 20.83
N PRO A 201 9.53 2.13 22.17
CA PRO A 201 10.22 1.28 23.14
C PRO A 201 9.80 -0.19 23.01
N LYS A 202 10.73 -1.12 23.28
CA LYS A 202 10.49 -2.57 23.14
C LYS A 202 9.28 -3.05 23.94
N GLU A 203 9.10 -2.54 25.15
CA GLU A 203 7.94 -2.89 26.00
C GLU A 203 6.62 -2.49 25.36
N ALA A 204 6.56 -1.34 24.67
CA ALA A 204 5.38 -0.91 23.94
C ALA A 204 5.09 -1.83 22.72
N GLN A 205 6.14 -2.21 21.98
CA GLN A 205 6.01 -3.16 20.88
C GLN A 205 5.47 -4.52 21.37
N ASP A 206 6.02 -5.04 22.46
CA ASP A 206 5.60 -6.31 23.07
C ASP A 206 4.18 -6.24 23.61
N SER A 207 3.80 -5.12 24.24
CA SER A 207 2.43 -4.87 24.70
C SER A 207 1.44 -4.87 23.53
N LEU A 208 1.77 -4.21 22.44
CA LEU A 208 0.94 -4.19 21.23
C LEU A 208 0.83 -5.58 20.59
N GLY A 209 1.93 -6.32 20.53
CA GLY A 209 1.93 -7.68 20.03
C GLY A 209 1.02 -8.63 20.83
N LYS A 210 1.00 -8.49 22.16
CA LYS A 210 0.12 -9.28 23.05
C LYS A 210 -1.38 -8.99 22.87
N GLN A 211 -1.74 -7.86 22.27
CA GLN A 211 -3.15 -7.54 21.97
C GLN A 211 -3.67 -8.31 20.75
N VAL A 212 -2.79 -8.89 19.94
CA VAL A 212 -3.17 -9.74 18.81
C VAL A 212 -3.60 -11.11 19.34
N PRO A 213 -4.85 -11.55 19.10
CA PRO A 213 -5.34 -12.83 19.60
C PRO A 213 -4.48 -14.03 19.17
N PHE A 214 -4.23 -14.17 17.84
CA PHE A 214 -3.35 -15.23 17.33
C PHE A 214 -2.89 -14.91 15.90
N PRO A 215 -1.59 -15.06 15.61
CA PRO A 215 -0.49 -15.29 16.57
C PRO A 215 -0.26 -14.07 17.46
N SER A 216 0.03 -14.28 18.76
CA SER A 216 0.17 -13.19 19.74
C SER A 216 1.52 -12.48 19.60
N ARG A 217 1.66 -11.73 18.52
CA ARG A 217 2.83 -10.94 18.12
C ARG A 217 2.45 -9.92 17.07
N LEU A 218 3.37 -9.02 16.78
CA LEU A 218 3.27 -8.14 15.61
C LEU A 218 3.27 -8.95 14.32
N GLY A 219 2.52 -8.50 13.31
CA GLY A 219 2.61 -9.02 11.96
C GLY A 219 3.96 -8.68 11.33
N ARG A 220 4.51 -9.59 10.55
CA ARG A 220 5.78 -9.40 9.85
C ARG A 220 5.50 -8.84 8.45
N PRO A 221 6.30 -7.89 7.94
CA PRO A 221 6.12 -7.37 6.58
C PRO A 221 6.05 -8.45 5.49
N ALA A 222 6.77 -9.57 5.67
CA ALA A 222 6.71 -10.71 4.75
C ALA A 222 5.32 -11.36 4.69
N GLU A 223 4.53 -11.34 5.77
CA GLU A 223 3.17 -11.88 5.79
C GLU A 223 2.20 -11.00 4.96
N TYR A 224 2.42 -9.67 4.97
CA TYR A 224 1.74 -8.77 4.06
C TYR A 224 2.10 -9.06 2.60
N ALA A 225 3.39 -9.21 2.29
CA ALA A 225 3.86 -9.52 0.95
C ALA A 225 3.32 -10.88 0.45
N GLN A 226 3.18 -11.87 1.33
CA GLN A 226 2.57 -13.17 1.03
C GLN A 226 1.09 -13.03 0.65
N LEU A 227 0.32 -12.19 1.36
CA LEU A 227 -1.08 -11.94 0.99
C LEU A 227 -1.18 -11.13 -0.31
N ALA A 228 -0.31 -10.15 -0.52
CA ALA A 228 -0.23 -9.41 -1.78
C ALA A 228 0.05 -10.38 -2.95
N ARG A 229 0.97 -11.32 -2.78
CA ARG A 229 1.23 -12.40 -3.74
C ARG A 229 -0.03 -13.22 -4.03
N ALA A 230 -0.73 -13.68 -3.00
CA ALA A 230 -1.95 -14.46 -3.16
C ALA A 230 -3.04 -13.69 -3.94
N ILE A 231 -3.18 -12.39 -3.69
CA ILE A 231 -4.11 -11.52 -4.44
C ILE A 231 -3.68 -11.42 -5.91
N ILE A 232 -2.40 -11.25 -6.18
CA ILE A 232 -1.88 -11.12 -7.55
C ILE A 232 -2.10 -12.41 -8.34
N GLU A 233 -1.78 -13.57 -7.73
CA GLU A 233 -1.84 -14.87 -8.41
C GLU A 233 -3.26 -15.46 -8.50
N ASN A 234 -4.20 -15.03 -7.65
CA ASN A 234 -5.58 -15.52 -7.67
C ASN A 234 -6.50 -14.58 -8.46
N GLU A 235 -6.83 -14.97 -9.67
CA GLU A 235 -7.63 -14.17 -10.62
C GLU A 235 -9.06 -13.90 -10.15
N MET A 236 -9.61 -14.69 -9.20
CA MET A 236 -10.97 -14.51 -8.69
C MET A 236 -11.05 -13.47 -7.57
N LEU A 237 -9.92 -13.04 -6.99
CA LEU A 237 -9.88 -11.98 -6.00
C LEU A 237 -9.95 -10.61 -6.68
N ASN A 238 -11.12 -9.95 -6.58
CA ASN A 238 -11.36 -8.63 -7.13
C ASN A 238 -12.42 -7.87 -6.33
N GLY A 239 -12.19 -6.59 -6.05
CA GLY A 239 -13.14 -5.72 -5.36
C GLY A 239 -13.22 -5.93 -3.84
N GLU A 240 -12.35 -6.74 -3.25
CA GLU A 240 -12.41 -7.14 -1.85
C GLU A 240 -11.38 -6.40 -0.99
N THR A 241 -11.73 -6.19 0.28
CA THR A 241 -10.81 -5.72 1.32
C THR A 241 -10.59 -6.83 2.35
N ILE A 242 -9.35 -7.31 2.43
CA ILE A 242 -8.97 -8.44 3.30
C ILE A 242 -8.27 -7.90 4.55
N ARG A 243 -8.84 -8.15 5.73
CA ARG A 243 -8.17 -7.89 7.01
C ARG A 243 -7.05 -8.91 7.23
N LEU A 244 -5.84 -8.40 7.50
CA LEU A 244 -4.67 -9.21 7.84
C LEU A 244 -4.18 -8.78 9.22
N ASP A 245 -4.77 -9.33 10.28
CA ASP A 245 -4.70 -8.70 11.59
C ASP A 245 -4.65 -9.66 12.79
N GLY A 246 -4.56 -10.97 12.56
CA GLY A 246 -4.55 -11.97 13.66
C GLY A 246 -5.80 -11.91 14.53
N ALA A 247 -6.94 -11.50 13.96
CA ALA A 247 -8.24 -11.33 14.62
C ALA A 247 -8.29 -10.18 15.65
N ILE A 248 -7.34 -9.24 15.63
CA ILE A 248 -7.39 -8.08 16.52
C ILE A 248 -8.61 -7.20 16.20
N ARG A 249 -9.23 -6.68 17.26
CA ARG A 249 -10.13 -5.52 17.22
C ARG A 249 -9.53 -4.49 18.15
N MET A 250 -9.18 -3.33 17.59
CA MET A 250 -8.44 -2.33 18.34
C MET A 250 -9.27 -1.78 19.50
N ALA A 251 -8.67 -1.78 20.69
CA ALA A 251 -9.26 -1.08 21.82
C ALA A 251 -9.29 0.44 21.57
N PRO A 252 -10.15 1.21 22.26
CA PRO A 252 -10.22 2.67 22.10
C PRO A 252 -8.91 3.40 22.38
N LYS A 253 -8.01 2.78 23.18
CA LYS A 253 -6.68 3.27 23.55
C LYS A 253 -5.65 2.17 23.43
#